data_f2c6488de9c83b5a1fcfbf8a9bc3f9a8
#
_entry.id   f2c6488de9c83b5a1fcfbf8a9bc3f9a8
#
_cell.length_a   1.000
_cell.length_b   1.000
_cell.length_c   1.000
_cell.angle_alpha   90.00
_cell.angle_beta   90.00
_cell.angle_gamma   90.00
#
_symmetry.space_group_name_H-M   'P 1'
#
loop_
_entity.id
_entity.type
_entity.pdbx_description
1 polymer ?
#
loop_
_entity_poly.entity_id
_entity_poly.type
_entity_poly.pdbx_seq_one_letter_code
_entity_poly.pdbx_strand_id
1 'polypeptide(L)'
;MRALRAWKIVEALKLDEATSARLFPILSRYDEREMAIAAERHVIMRDLREATEAAHPDDARLTATLNKLLANRAKQRALHDDRIKDVRKVLTPVQQAKLVLLLPRLEHDFAGWIHEASGRGGGPGPGGDDP
;
A
#
# COMPACT_ATOMS: atom_id res chain seq x y z
N MET A 1 0.90 13.28 -3.54
CA MET A 1 0.70 12.24 -2.56
C MET A 1 1.98 11.77 -1.97
N ARG A 2 2.91 11.32 -2.79
CA ARG A 2 4.23 10.93 -2.29
C ARG A 2 4.91 12.09 -1.57
N ALA A 3 4.78 13.29 -2.12
CA ALA A 3 5.41 14.47 -1.52
C ALA A 3 4.87 14.73 -0.12
N LEU A 4 3.56 14.54 0.08
CA LEU A 4 2.96 14.74 1.41
C LEU A 4 3.45 13.70 2.40
N ARG A 5 3.53 12.45 1.97
CA ARG A 5 4.05 11.37 2.83
C ARG A 5 5.51 11.64 3.19
N ALA A 6 6.30 12.05 2.20
CA ALA A 6 7.71 12.34 2.43
C ALA A 6 7.87 13.45 3.45
N TRP A 7 7.09 14.52 3.32
CA TRP A 7 7.15 15.64 4.24
C TRP A 7 6.81 15.21 5.67
N LYS A 8 5.76 14.42 5.83
CA LYS A 8 5.36 13.93 7.16
C LYS A 8 6.43 13.03 7.77
N ILE A 9 7.08 12.21 6.97
CA ILE A 9 8.14 11.34 7.45
C ILE A 9 9.34 12.16 7.92
N VAL A 10 9.76 13.12 7.10
CA VAL A 10 10.89 13.99 7.46
C VAL A 10 10.60 14.70 8.79
N GLU A 11 9.41 15.22 8.94
CA GLU A 11 9.04 15.97 10.13
C GLU A 11 8.97 15.07 11.35
N ALA A 12 8.31 13.93 11.23
CA ALA A 12 8.11 13.02 12.36
C ALA A 12 9.40 12.40 12.84
N LEU A 13 10.29 12.05 11.92
CA LEU A 13 11.55 11.41 12.25
C LEU A 13 12.67 12.40 12.46
N LYS A 14 12.44 13.67 12.13
CA LYS A 14 13.45 14.73 12.21
C LYS A 14 14.69 14.36 11.42
N LEU A 15 14.48 14.02 10.16
CA LEU A 15 15.56 13.60 9.29
C LEU A 15 16.36 14.79 8.80
N ASP A 16 17.69 14.64 8.75
CA ASP A 16 18.53 15.62 8.10
C ASP A 16 18.52 15.36 6.59
N GLU A 17 19.13 16.26 5.86
CA GLU A 17 19.12 16.20 4.40
C GLU A 17 19.82 14.95 3.86
N ALA A 18 20.97 14.61 4.46
CA ALA A 18 21.75 13.45 4.02
C ALA A 18 20.97 12.15 4.24
N THR A 19 20.32 12.00 5.39
CA THR A 19 19.55 10.80 5.68
C THR A 19 18.33 10.72 4.78
N SER A 20 17.65 11.84 4.54
CA SER A 20 16.52 11.90 3.62
C SER A 20 16.91 11.46 2.21
N ALA A 21 18.07 11.93 1.74
CA ALA A 21 18.56 11.57 0.41
C ALA A 21 18.83 10.08 0.27
N ARG A 22 19.15 9.41 1.35
CA ARG A 22 19.38 7.96 1.34
C ARG A 22 18.09 7.17 1.54
N LEU A 23 17.17 7.70 2.32
CA LEU A 23 15.95 6.98 2.68
C LEU A 23 14.90 6.98 1.56
N PHE A 24 14.68 8.12 0.91
CA PHE A 24 13.55 8.24 0.00
C PHE A 24 13.66 7.38 -1.26
N PRO A 25 14.83 7.16 -1.85
CA PRO A 25 14.93 6.20 -2.95
C PRO A 25 14.53 4.78 -2.53
N ILE A 26 14.85 4.41 -1.29
CA ILE A 26 14.45 3.10 -0.76
C ILE A 26 12.92 3.01 -0.67
N LEU A 27 12.29 4.01 -0.05
CA LEU A 27 10.84 4.01 0.11
C LEU A 27 10.12 4.03 -1.24
N SER A 28 10.63 4.82 -2.21
CA SER A 28 10.04 4.86 -3.55
C SER A 28 10.08 3.51 -4.23
N ARG A 29 11.20 2.79 -4.10
CA ARG A 29 11.33 1.47 -4.70
C ARG A 29 10.32 0.50 -4.11
N TYR A 30 10.09 0.57 -2.80
CA TYR A 30 9.10 -0.29 -2.16
C TYR A 30 7.67 0.13 -2.46
N ASP A 31 7.41 1.43 -2.63
CA ASP A 31 6.10 1.89 -3.09
C ASP A 31 5.77 1.31 -4.46
N GLU A 32 6.74 1.28 -5.37
CA GLU A 32 6.53 0.70 -6.70
C GLU A 32 6.26 -0.80 -6.63
N ARG A 33 7.01 -1.51 -5.79
CA ARG A 33 6.76 -2.93 -5.57
C ARG A 33 5.36 -3.16 -5.02
N GLU A 34 4.97 -2.34 -4.07
CA GLU A 34 3.65 -2.45 -3.44
C GLU A 34 2.54 -2.24 -4.46
N MET A 35 2.70 -1.25 -5.32
CA MET A 35 1.73 -0.98 -6.37
C MET A 35 1.60 -2.16 -7.33
N ALA A 36 2.72 -2.78 -7.69
CA ALA A 36 2.70 -3.95 -8.57
C ALA A 36 1.98 -5.13 -7.92
N ILE A 37 2.25 -5.37 -6.64
CA ILE A 37 1.60 -6.45 -5.89
C ILE A 37 0.10 -6.18 -5.77
N ALA A 38 -0.29 -4.93 -5.51
CA ALA A 38 -1.69 -4.56 -5.40
C ALA A 38 -2.41 -4.72 -6.75
N ALA A 39 -1.75 -4.35 -7.85
CA ALA A 39 -2.34 -4.52 -9.17
C ALA A 39 -2.55 -5.99 -9.50
N GLU A 40 -1.58 -6.83 -9.16
CA GLU A 40 -1.71 -8.27 -9.34
C GLU A 40 -2.86 -8.83 -8.52
N ARG A 41 -2.95 -8.41 -7.26
CA ARG A 41 -4.03 -8.86 -6.38
C ARG A 41 -5.40 -8.48 -6.94
N HIS A 42 -5.51 -7.28 -7.49
CA HIS A 42 -6.76 -6.81 -8.06
C HIS A 42 -7.23 -7.71 -9.21
N VAL A 43 -6.30 -8.12 -10.08
CA VAL A 43 -6.61 -9.04 -11.18
C VAL A 43 -7.03 -10.40 -10.64
N ILE A 44 -6.30 -10.90 -9.64
CA ILE A 44 -6.60 -12.21 -9.03
C ILE A 44 -8.00 -12.18 -8.41
N MET A 45 -8.34 -11.13 -7.70
CA MET A 45 -9.67 -11.03 -7.06
C MET A 45 -10.78 -10.96 -8.09
N ARG A 46 -10.56 -10.25 -9.20
CA ARG A 46 -11.53 -10.20 -10.27
C ARG A 46 -11.74 -11.59 -10.88
N ASP A 47 -10.63 -12.30 -11.15
CA ASP A 47 -10.71 -13.64 -11.71
C ASP A 47 -11.42 -14.59 -10.76
N LEU A 48 -11.17 -14.46 -9.47
CA LEU A 48 -11.81 -15.30 -8.47
C LEU A 48 -13.32 -15.07 -8.45
N ARG A 49 -13.75 -13.81 -8.51
CA ARG A 49 -15.18 -13.50 -8.57
C ARG A 49 -15.82 -14.10 -9.81
N GLU A 50 -15.18 -13.92 -10.96
CA GLU A 50 -15.69 -14.46 -12.22
C GLU A 50 -15.80 -15.98 -12.16
N ALA A 51 -14.79 -16.63 -11.59
CA ALA A 51 -14.78 -18.08 -11.50
C ALA A 51 -15.88 -18.60 -10.57
N THR A 52 -16.18 -17.88 -9.49
CA THR A 52 -17.23 -18.31 -8.57
C THR A 52 -18.63 -18.04 -9.12
N GLU A 53 -18.78 -17.04 -9.97
CA GLU A 53 -20.07 -16.65 -10.52
C GLU A 53 -20.42 -17.41 -11.80
N ALA A 54 -19.51 -18.25 -12.29
CA ALA A 54 -19.76 -19.06 -13.48
C ALA A 54 -20.92 -20.02 -13.20
N ALA A 55 -21.67 -20.36 -14.25
CA ALA A 55 -22.79 -21.28 -14.12
C ALA A 55 -22.34 -22.64 -13.58
N HIS A 56 -21.16 -23.09 -14.02
CA HIS A 56 -20.59 -24.35 -13.55
C HIS A 56 -19.16 -24.07 -13.09
N PRO A 57 -18.96 -23.68 -11.82
CA PRO A 57 -17.63 -23.37 -11.35
C PRO A 57 -16.68 -24.55 -11.51
N ASP A 58 -15.47 -24.25 -11.96
CA ASP A 58 -14.45 -25.25 -12.21
C ASP A 58 -13.48 -25.27 -11.01
N ASP A 59 -13.46 -26.38 -10.31
CA ASP A 59 -12.61 -26.51 -9.11
C ASP A 59 -11.14 -26.31 -9.41
N ALA A 60 -10.66 -26.79 -10.55
CA ALA A 60 -9.26 -26.61 -10.91
C ALA A 60 -8.92 -25.14 -11.10
N ARG A 61 -9.80 -24.39 -11.76
CA ARG A 61 -9.60 -22.95 -11.96
C ARG A 61 -9.63 -22.20 -10.63
N LEU A 62 -10.59 -22.54 -9.78
CA LEU A 62 -10.71 -21.91 -8.46
C LEU A 62 -9.47 -22.18 -7.62
N THR A 63 -9.00 -23.41 -7.59
CA THR A 63 -7.80 -23.76 -6.84
C THR A 63 -6.58 -23.02 -7.36
N ALA A 64 -6.40 -22.95 -8.67
CA ALA A 64 -5.27 -22.24 -9.27
C ALA A 64 -5.32 -20.75 -8.91
N THR A 65 -6.50 -20.14 -8.95
CA THR A 65 -6.64 -18.72 -8.62
C THR A 65 -6.38 -18.46 -7.14
N LEU A 66 -6.87 -19.34 -6.27
CA LEU A 66 -6.58 -19.23 -4.85
C LEU A 66 -5.08 -19.35 -4.56
N ASN A 67 -4.39 -20.26 -5.27
CA ASN A 67 -2.95 -20.39 -5.11
C ASN A 67 -2.22 -19.12 -5.53
N LYS A 68 -2.70 -18.46 -6.59
CA LYS A 68 -2.14 -17.15 -6.97
C LYS A 68 -2.33 -16.11 -5.89
N LEU A 69 -3.48 -16.12 -5.24
CA LEU A 69 -3.75 -15.18 -4.15
C LEU A 69 -2.80 -15.43 -2.98
N LEU A 70 -2.56 -16.68 -2.62
CA LEU A 70 -1.63 -17.02 -1.56
C LEU A 70 -0.21 -16.59 -1.90
N ALA A 71 0.21 -16.79 -3.15
CA ALA A 71 1.53 -16.34 -3.61
C ALA A 71 1.64 -14.82 -3.55
N ASN A 72 0.58 -14.10 -3.91
CA ASN A 72 0.55 -12.63 -3.83
C ASN A 72 0.71 -12.17 -2.40
N ARG A 73 0.02 -12.80 -1.44
CA ARG A 73 0.15 -12.48 -0.03
C ARG A 73 1.56 -12.71 0.48
N ALA A 74 2.21 -13.78 0.01
CA ALA A 74 3.60 -14.05 0.37
C ALA A 74 4.52 -12.94 -0.14
N LYS A 75 4.28 -12.44 -1.35
CA LYS A 75 5.04 -11.31 -1.90
C LYS A 75 4.87 -10.06 -1.02
N GLN A 76 3.65 -9.83 -0.55
CA GLN A 76 3.38 -8.67 0.30
C GLN A 76 4.12 -8.77 1.63
N ARG A 77 4.13 -9.95 2.24
CA ARG A 77 4.89 -10.16 3.48
C ARG A 77 6.37 -9.95 3.26
N ALA A 78 6.91 -10.50 2.16
CA ALA A 78 8.32 -10.34 1.83
C ALA A 78 8.67 -8.87 1.62
N LEU A 79 7.78 -8.12 0.99
CA LEU A 79 7.98 -6.68 0.78
C LEU A 79 8.11 -5.94 2.11
N HIS A 80 7.22 -6.23 3.05
CA HIS A 80 7.27 -5.56 4.36
C HIS A 80 8.56 -5.89 5.09
N ASP A 81 8.98 -7.16 5.08
CA ASP A 81 10.21 -7.58 5.73
C ASP A 81 11.43 -6.93 5.08
N ASP A 82 11.48 -6.93 3.75
CA ASP A 82 12.60 -6.35 3.01
C ASP A 82 12.70 -4.85 3.26
N ARG A 83 11.56 -4.17 3.28
CA ARG A 83 11.52 -2.73 3.53
C ARG A 83 12.11 -2.39 4.88
N ILE A 84 11.72 -3.13 5.90
CA ILE A 84 12.27 -2.90 7.23
C ILE A 84 13.79 -3.13 7.25
N LYS A 85 14.25 -4.21 6.61
CA LYS A 85 15.68 -4.49 6.54
C LYS A 85 16.47 -3.36 5.90
N ASP A 86 15.98 -2.85 4.78
CA ASP A 86 16.69 -1.80 4.06
C ASP A 86 16.65 -0.46 4.79
N VAL A 87 15.52 -0.15 5.41
CA VAL A 87 15.35 1.08 6.17
C VAL A 87 16.28 1.07 7.39
N ARG A 88 16.46 -0.08 8.02
CA ARG A 88 17.34 -0.19 9.19
C ARG A 88 18.78 0.16 8.90
N LYS A 89 19.20 0.06 7.64
CA LYS A 89 20.57 0.41 7.26
C LYS A 89 20.80 1.93 7.24
N VAL A 90 19.73 2.71 7.21
CA VAL A 90 19.80 4.15 7.03
C VAL A 90 19.39 4.91 8.29
N LEU A 91 18.48 4.36 9.07
CA LEU A 91 17.89 5.06 10.20
C LEU A 91 18.43 4.58 11.54
N THR A 92 18.43 5.49 12.52
CA THR A 92 18.75 5.12 13.91
C THR A 92 17.60 4.27 14.46
N PRO A 93 17.84 3.53 15.56
CA PRO A 93 16.75 2.74 16.15
C PRO A 93 15.51 3.55 16.52
N VAL A 94 15.69 4.76 17.03
CA VAL A 94 14.53 5.61 17.36
C VAL A 94 13.77 5.98 16.10
N GLN A 95 14.48 6.35 15.04
CA GLN A 95 13.86 6.69 13.76
C GLN A 95 13.16 5.49 13.16
N GLN A 96 13.77 4.30 13.26
CA GLN A 96 13.15 3.06 12.79
C GLN A 96 11.82 2.80 13.50
N ALA A 97 11.82 2.93 14.82
CA ALA A 97 10.62 2.72 15.62
C ALA A 97 9.53 3.72 15.24
N LYS A 98 9.91 4.98 15.08
CA LYS A 98 8.95 6.01 14.68
C LYS A 98 8.36 5.75 13.31
N LEU A 99 9.18 5.28 12.37
CA LEU A 99 8.70 4.97 11.02
C LEU A 99 7.71 3.80 11.04
N VAL A 100 8.04 2.74 11.79
CA VAL A 100 7.15 1.59 11.90
C VAL A 100 5.79 1.99 12.46
N LEU A 101 5.78 2.88 13.45
CA LEU A 101 4.54 3.35 14.03
C LEU A 101 3.79 4.33 13.12
N LEU A 102 4.53 5.07 12.30
CA LEU A 102 3.95 6.10 11.45
C LEU A 102 3.34 5.53 10.17
N LEU A 103 3.98 4.53 9.55
CA LEU A 103 3.55 4.02 8.25
C LEU A 103 2.09 3.57 8.20
N PRO A 104 1.61 2.77 9.15
CA PRO A 104 0.19 2.39 9.13
C PRO A 104 -0.74 3.58 9.22
N ARG A 105 -0.36 4.58 10.01
CA ARG A 105 -1.17 5.80 10.14
C ARG A 105 -1.21 6.57 8.84
N LEU A 106 -0.08 6.69 8.17
CA LEU A 106 -0.02 7.37 6.88
C LEU A 106 -0.87 6.66 5.84
N GLU A 107 -0.79 5.34 5.81
CA GLU A 107 -1.59 4.55 4.88
C GLU A 107 -3.08 4.70 5.14
N HIS A 108 -3.45 4.71 6.41
CA HIS A 108 -4.84 4.89 6.80
C HIS A 108 -5.35 6.28 6.41
N ASP A 109 -4.60 7.32 6.73
CA ASP A 109 -4.96 8.69 6.41
C ASP A 109 -5.08 8.88 4.90
N PHE A 110 -4.15 8.28 4.16
CA PHE A 110 -4.12 8.38 2.72
C PHE A 110 -5.33 7.68 2.09
N ALA A 111 -5.64 6.49 2.58
CA ALA A 111 -6.79 5.73 2.10
C ALA A 111 -8.10 6.48 2.38
N GLY A 112 -8.20 7.06 3.57
CA GLY A 112 -9.37 7.86 3.94
C GLY A 112 -9.53 9.07 3.04
N TRP A 113 -8.43 9.74 2.75
CA TRP A 113 -8.45 10.91 1.89
C TRP A 113 -8.86 10.54 0.47
N ILE A 114 -8.35 9.42 -0.05
CA ILE A 114 -8.72 8.93 -1.38
C ILE A 114 -10.21 8.60 -1.43
N HIS A 115 -10.70 7.95 -0.40
CA HIS A 115 -12.11 7.57 -0.32
C HIS A 115 -13.01 8.81 -0.34
N GLU A 116 -12.66 9.82 0.43
CA GLU A 116 -13.42 11.08 0.44
C GLU A 116 -13.39 11.75 -0.92
N ALA A 117 -12.23 11.81 -1.53
CA ALA A 117 -12.09 12.44 -2.84
C ALA A 117 -12.93 11.70 -3.89
N SER A 118 -12.90 10.38 -3.85
CA SER A 118 -13.69 9.58 -4.78
C SER A 118 -15.18 9.76 -4.55
N GLY A 119 -15.58 9.80 -3.30
CA GLY A 119 -16.97 10.01 -2.95
C GLY A 119 -17.48 11.37 -3.41
N ARG A 120 -16.69 12.38 -3.20
CA ARG A 120 -17.07 13.71 -3.67
C ARG A 120 -17.11 13.78 -5.17
N GLY A 121 -16.09 13.24 -5.80
CA GLY A 121 -16.01 13.28 -7.24
C GLY A 121 -17.10 12.48 -7.88
N GLY A 122 -17.46 11.37 -7.28
CA GLY A 122 -18.50 10.55 -7.85
C GLY A 122 -19.87 11.00 -7.41
N GLY A 123 -19.93 11.65 -6.32
CA GLY A 123 -21.20 11.99 -5.78
C GLY A 123 -21.72 13.23 -6.39
N PRO A 124 -22.90 13.41 -6.27
CA PRO A 124 -23.51 14.56 -6.68
C PRO A 124 -23.07 15.49 -5.74
N GLY A 125 -22.17 15.67 -5.80
CA GLY A 125 -21.68 16.33 -5.06
C GLY A 125 -22.13 16.85 -4.09
N PRO A 126 -22.25 17.13 -3.95
CA PRO A 126 -22.37 17.57 -3.02
C PRO A 126 -23.05 17.30 -2.29
N GLY A 127 -23.33 16.60 -2.87
CA GLY A 127 -24.12 16.15 -2.23
C GLY A 127 -23.91 16.50 -0.98
N GLY A 128 -23.11 16.20 -0.76
CA GLY A 128 -22.94 16.34 0.44
C GLY A 128 -23.36 17.59 0.88
N ASP A 129 -23.44 18.25 0.23
CA ASP A 129 -23.68 19.32 0.70
C ASP A 129 -24.88 19.57 1.03
N ASP A 130 -25.52 19.03 0.89
CA ASP A 130 -26.65 19.29 1.17
C ASP A 130 -26.97 18.95 2.29
N PRO A 131 -27.39 19.32 2.86
CA PRO A 131 -27.67 19.13 4.04
C PRO A 131 -28.38 19.04 4.42
#